data_800bee11bdbe571d70f5e0d523ff7d76
#
_entry.id   800bee11bdbe571d70f5e0d523ff7d76
#
_cell.length_a   1.000
_cell.length_b   1.000
_cell.length_c   1.000
_cell.angle_alpha   90.00
_cell.angle_beta   90.00
_cell.angle_gamma   90.00
#
_symmetry.space_group_name_H-M   'P 1'
#
loop_
_entity.id
_entity.type
_entity.pdbx_description
1 polymer ?
#
loop_
_entity_poly.entity_id
_entity_poly.type
_entity_poly.pdbx_seq_one_letter_code
_entity_poly.pdbx_strand_id
1 'polypeptide(L)' 'MGLTVLVCGGRTYNNKEKIYEVLSSIHKETPISVLIHGAAKGADTLAGCWARENNIKEKQCP' A
#
# COMPACT_ATOMS: atom_id res chain seq x y z
N MET A 1 7.70 16.97 -0.93
CA MET A 1 7.73 16.00 0.17
C MET A 1 6.66 14.97 -0.02
N GLY A 2 6.99 13.74 0.22
CA GLY A 2 6.05 12.65 0.03
C GLY A 2 5.33 12.26 1.32
N LEU A 3 4.29 11.48 1.15
CA LEU A 3 3.49 10.98 2.26
C LEU A 3 3.92 9.57 2.61
N THR A 4 4.00 9.28 3.91
CA THR A 4 4.25 7.91 4.37
C THR A 4 2.92 7.28 4.74
N VAL A 5 2.59 6.16 4.11
CA VAL A 5 1.32 5.48 4.34
C VAL A 5 1.58 4.12 4.98
N LEU A 6 0.86 3.85 6.06
CA LEU A 6 0.91 2.55 6.71
C LEU A 6 -0.34 1.76 6.36
N VAL A 7 -0.13 0.56 5.83
CA VAL A 7 -1.24 -0.34 5.50
C VAL A 7 -1.33 -1.43 6.54
N CYS A 8 -2.47 -1.49 7.22
CA CYS A 8 -2.78 -2.55 8.17
C CYS A 8 -4.05 -3.22 7.71
N GLY A 9 -4.01 -4.49 7.43
CA GLY A 9 -5.18 -5.20 6.96
C GLY A 9 -5.28 -6.61 7.51
N GLY A 10 -6.46 -7.18 7.42
CA GLY A 10 -6.67 -8.55 7.81
C GLY A 10 -6.03 -9.52 6.84
N ARG A 11 -5.67 -10.70 7.33
CA ARG A 11 -5.05 -11.72 6.50
C ARG A 11 -5.97 -12.24 5.40
N THR A 12 -7.26 -12.12 5.62
CA THR A 12 -8.25 -12.60 4.64
C THR A 12 -8.68 -11.54 3.66
N TYR A 13 -8.14 -10.36 3.77
CA TYR A 13 -8.50 -9.27 2.87
C TYR A 13 -7.84 -9.51 1.51
N ASN A 14 -8.67 -9.71 0.50
CA ASN A 14 -8.18 -10.01 -0.84
C ASN A 14 -8.83 -9.16 -1.94
N ASN A 15 -9.43 -8.03 -1.58
CA ASN A 15 -10.06 -7.16 -2.55
C ASN A 15 -9.03 -6.22 -3.16
N LYS A 16 -8.36 -6.69 -4.19
CA LYS A 16 -7.34 -5.93 -4.89
C LYS A 16 -7.85 -4.60 -5.41
N GLU A 17 -9.04 -4.61 -6.00
CA GLU A 17 -9.60 -3.40 -6.58
C GLU A 17 -9.79 -2.32 -5.52
N LYS A 18 -10.29 -2.70 -4.37
CA LYS A 18 -10.53 -1.75 -3.29
C LYS A 18 -9.22 -1.14 -2.78
N ILE A 19 -8.22 -1.97 -2.58
CA ILE A 19 -6.92 -1.49 -2.11
C ILE A 19 -6.29 -0.55 -3.14
N TYR A 20 -6.30 -0.94 -4.39
CA TYR A 20 -5.75 -0.13 -5.47
C TYR A 20 -6.49 1.20 -5.58
N GLU A 21 -7.80 1.17 -5.47
CA GLU A 21 -8.61 2.38 -5.52
C GLU A 21 -8.26 3.34 -4.40
N VAL A 22 -8.19 2.84 -3.17
CA VAL A 22 -7.90 3.66 -2.00
C VAL A 22 -6.49 4.25 -2.10
N LEU A 23 -5.51 3.42 -2.40
CA LEU A 23 -4.12 3.87 -2.49
C LEU A 23 -3.92 4.85 -3.65
N SER A 24 -4.55 4.58 -4.78
CA SER A 24 -4.45 5.49 -5.92
C SER A 24 -5.10 6.83 -5.61
N SER A 25 -6.21 6.82 -4.89
CA SER A 25 -6.90 8.04 -4.50
C SER A 25 -6.02 8.89 -3.59
N ILE A 26 -5.38 8.26 -2.62
CA ILE A 26 -4.48 8.95 -1.70
C ILE A 26 -3.28 9.52 -2.47
N HIS A 27 -2.71 8.72 -3.33
CA HIS A 27 -1.54 9.10 -4.10
C HIS A 27 -1.83 10.27 -5.05
N LYS A 28 -3.05 10.33 -5.55
CA LYS A 28 -3.48 11.41 -6.42
C LYS A 28 -3.59 12.74 -5.67
N GLU A 29 -4.07 12.67 -4.43
CA GLU A 29 -4.20 13.86 -3.58
C GLU A 29 -2.84 14.33 -3.07
N THR A 30 -2.07 13.40 -2.52
CA THR A 30 -0.75 13.69 -1.96
C THR A 30 0.18 12.55 -2.37
N PRO A 31 1.19 12.82 -3.19
CA PRO A 31 2.08 11.75 -3.63
C PRO A 31 2.67 10.95 -2.46
N ILE A 32 2.54 9.64 -2.56
CA ILE A 32 3.08 8.73 -1.55
C ILE A 32 4.55 8.48 -1.87
N SER A 33 5.43 8.70 -0.90
CA SER A 33 6.85 8.44 -1.09
C SER A 33 7.27 7.10 -0.50
N VAL A 34 6.62 6.69 0.58
CA VAL A 34 6.94 5.42 1.23
C VAL A 34 5.64 4.72 1.63
N LEU A 35 5.55 3.44 1.33
CA LEU A 35 4.44 2.61 1.76
C LEU A 35 4.97 1.58 2.76
N ILE A 36 4.40 1.56 3.96
CA ILE A 36 4.79 0.60 5.00
C ILE A 36 3.70 -0.46 5.13
N HIS A 37 4.09 -1.72 5.13
CA HIS A 37 3.13 -2.81 5.31
C HIS A 37 3.72 -3.86 6.22
N GLY A 38 2.84 -4.67 6.83
CA GLY A 38 3.25 -5.61 7.85
C GLY A 38 3.71 -6.97 7.34
N ALA A 39 3.81 -7.15 6.04
CA ALA A 39 4.22 -8.41 5.44
C ALA A 39 3.25 -9.57 5.65
N ALA A 40 2.07 -9.30 6.16
CA ALA A 40 1.03 -10.31 6.24
C ALA A 40 0.47 -10.56 4.84
N LYS A 41 -0.17 -11.71 4.66
CA LYS A 41 -0.81 -12.03 3.38
C LYS A 41 -2.07 -11.18 3.22
N GLY A 42 -2.54 -11.05 1.99
CA GLY A 42 -3.74 -10.28 1.71
C GLY A 42 -3.45 -8.82 1.43
N ALA A 43 -4.00 -7.93 2.24
CA ALA A 43 -3.89 -6.49 2.00
C ALA A 43 -2.44 -6.03 1.87
N ASP A 44 -1.55 -6.55 2.71
CA ASP A 44 -0.15 -6.15 2.69
C ASP A 44 0.54 -6.54 1.39
N THR A 45 0.25 -7.74 0.89
CA THR A 45 0.81 -8.20 -0.38
C THR A 45 0.32 -7.33 -1.53
N LEU A 46 -0.97 -7.02 -1.54
CA LEU A 46 -1.55 -6.19 -2.58
C LEU A 46 -1.00 -4.77 -2.55
N ALA A 47 -0.84 -4.22 -1.35
CA ALA A 47 -0.28 -2.89 -1.20
C ALA A 47 1.17 -2.83 -1.69
N GLY A 48 1.95 -3.87 -1.41
CA GLY A 48 3.32 -3.95 -1.90
C GLY A 48 3.38 -3.99 -3.42
N CYS A 49 2.52 -4.77 -4.04
CA CYS A 49 2.44 -4.82 -5.49
C CYS A 49 2.09 -3.46 -6.08
N TRP A 50 1.11 -2.80 -5.49
CA TRP A 50 0.70 -1.47 -5.94
C TRP A 50 1.85 -0.48 -5.86
N ALA A 51 2.60 -0.52 -4.77
CA ALA A 51 3.73 0.37 -4.57
C ALA A 51 4.79 0.17 -5.65
N ARG A 52 5.09 -1.08 -5.98
CA ARG A 52 6.07 -1.37 -7.02
C ARG A 52 5.61 -0.86 -8.39
N GLU A 53 4.34 -1.03 -8.69
CA GLU A 53 3.79 -0.58 -9.96
C GLU A 53 3.83 0.94 -10.10
N ASN A 54 3.84 1.65 -8.98
CA ASN A 54 3.87 3.12 -8.98
C ASN A 54 5.22 3.68 -8.59
N ASN A 55 6.25 2.84 -8.56
CA ASN A 55 7.62 3.25 -8.21
C ASN A 55 7.70 3.90 -6.83
N ILE A 56 6.91 3.38 -5.91
CA ILE A 56 6.89 3.87 -4.54
C ILE A 56 7.73 2.92 -3.69
N LYS A 57 8.56 3.50 -2.82
CA LYS A 57 9.38 2.70 -1.94
C LYS A 57 8.49 1.96 -0.95
N GLU A 58 8.64 0.65 -0.86
CA GLU A 58 7.91 -0.12 0.12
C GLU A 58 8.82 -0.49 1.27
N LYS A 59 8.27 -0.47 2.47
CA LYS A 59 8.97 -0.83 3.68
C LYS A 59 8.18 -1.88 4.42
N GLN A 60 8.85 -2.93 4.83
CA GLN A 60 8.22 -4.00 5.56
C GLN A 60 8.35 -3.76 7.06
N CYS A 61 7.23 -3.79 7.75
CA CYS A 61 7.23 -3.65 9.21
C CYS A 61 7.32 -5.05 9.82
N PRO A 62 8.23 -5.28 10.73
CA PRO A 62 8.38 -6.60 11.36
C PRO A 62 7.19 -6.97 12.22
#